data_d2357cfb5e7fffac9c6504a83cba106a
#
_entry.id   d2357cfb5e7fffac9c6504a83cba106a
#
_cell.length_a   1.000
_cell.length_b   1.000
_cell.length_c   1.000
_cell.angle_alpha   90.00
_cell.angle_beta   90.00
_cell.angle_gamma   90.00
#
_symmetry.space_group_name_H-M   'P 1'
#
loop_
_entity.id
_entity.type
_entity.pdbx_description
1 polymer ?
#
loop_
_entity_poly.entity_id
_entity_poly.type
_entity_poly.pdbx_seq_one_letter_code
_entity_poly.pdbx_strand_id
1 'polypeptide(L)'
;MNEVLLNAPFSLVDVPSRTQLLAKYFRGLGDPTRLRILQLLKVEGELAAGELVRRLELPQATVSTHLACLRWCGFVTTRRQNRSVIYDLADGRVGELVATAESLLEDNAEHVACCETIDGTGRAG
;
A
#
# COMPACT_ATOMS: atom_id res chain seq x y z
N MET A 1 -17.17 -17.21 0.21
CA MET A 1 -16.30 -16.87 1.32
C MET A 1 -15.04 -17.69 1.24
N ASN A 2 -13.98 -17.12 1.50
CA ASN A 2 -12.74 -17.85 1.30
C ASN A 2 -12.20 -18.41 2.59
N GLU A 3 -11.26 -19.32 2.44
CA GLU A 3 -10.71 -20.04 3.57
C GLU A 3 -9.91 -19.15 4.51
N VAL A 4 -9.42 -18.04 3.98
CA VAL A 4 -8.65 -17.11 4.80
C VAL A 4 -9.46 -16.63 6.01
N LEU A 5 -10.73 -16.30 5.77
CA LEU A 5 -11.57 -15.81 6.85
C LEU A 5 -11.95 -16.92 7.82
N LEU A 6 -12.12 -18.14 7.31
CA LEU A 6 -12.46 -19.26 8.18
C LEU A 6 -11.32 -19.64 9.11
N ASN A 7 -10.10 -19.40 8.68
CA ASN A 7 -8.92 -19.75 9.45
C ASN A 7 -8.34 -18.58 10.23
N ALA A 8 -9.02 -17.44 10.22
CA ALA A 8 -8.53 -16.27 10.91
C ALA A 8 -8.59 -16.46 12.42
N PRO A 9 -7.65 -15.84 13.15
CA PRO A 9 -7.60 -15.98 14.61
C PRO A 9 -8.56 -15.04 15.33
N PHE A 10 -9.77 -14.86 14.80
CA PHE A 10 -10.77 -14.02 15.42
C PHE A 10 -12.14 -14.68 15.30
N SER A 11 -13.07 -14.20 16.10
CA SER A 11 -14.40 -14.75 16.12
C SER A 11 -15.09 -14.61 14.77
N LEU A 12 -15.79 -15.64 14.34
CA LEU A 12 -16.52 -15.60 13.09
C LEU A 12 -17.64 -14.55 13.10
N VAL A 13 -18.18 -14.23 14.27
CA VAL A 13 -19.21 -13.20 14.35
C VAL A 13 -18.65 -11.81 14.09
N ASP A 14 -17.33 -11.67 14.21
CA ASP A 14 -16.68 -10.39 13.98
C ASP A 14 -16.00 -10.32 12.62
N VAL A 15 -16.20 -11.34 11.78
CA VAL A 15 -15.59 -11.36 10.45
C VAL A 15 -16.14 -10.22 9.61
N PRO A 16 -15.28 -9.34 9.08
CA PRO A 16 -15.77 -8.27 8.22
C PRO A 16 -16.31 -8.81 6.92
N SER A 17 -17.21 -8.06 6.31
CA SER A 17 -17.71 -8.44 5.00
C SER A 17 -16.59 -8.32 3.97
N ARG A 18 -16.82 -8.94 2.82
CA ARG A 18 -15.85 -8.85 1.73
C ARG A 18 -15.62 -7.40 1.31
N THR A 19 -16.70 -6.62 1.26
CA THR A 19 -16.59 -5.21 0.91
C THR A 19 -15.80 -4.44 1.95
N GLN A 20 -16.00 -4.75 3.22
CA GLN A 20 -15.24 -4.09 4.28
C GLN A 20 -13.75 -4.41 4.17
N LEU A 21 -13.43 -5.66 3.84
CA LEU A 21 -12.03 -6.03 3.63
C LEU A 21 -11.43 -5.32 2.43
N LEU A 22 -12.19 -5.22 1.35
CA LEU A 22 -11.72 -4.51 0.18
C LEU A 22 -11.47 -3.04 0.48
N ALA A 23 -12.36 -2.42 1.25
CA ALA A 23 -12.17 -1.03 1.65
C ALA A 23 -10.92 -0.87 2.50
N LYS A 24 -10.67 -1.81 3.40
CA LYS A 24 -9.48 -1.80 4.24
C LYS A 24 -8.22 -1.95 3.36
N TYR A 25 -8.30 -2.79 2.37
CA TYR A 25 -7.21 -2.99 1.41
C TYR A 25 -6.86 -1.67 0.72
N PHE A 26 -7.89 -0.93 0.26
CA PHE A 26 -7.66 0.36 -0.37
C PHE A 26 -7.13 1.39 0.61
N ARG A 27 -7.51 1.30 1.88
CA ARG A 27 -6.91 2.18 2.89
C ARG A 27 -5.42 1.93 3.03
N GLY A 28 -4.99 0.68 2.85
CA GLY A 28 -3.57 0.36 2.84
C GLY A 28 -2.84 1.07 1.73
N LEU A 29 -3.50 1.31 0.61
CA LEU A 29 -2.92 2.03 -0.51
C LEU A 29 -3.06 3.55 -0.36
N GLY A 30 -3.93 4.02 0.52
CA GLY A 30 -4.32 5.43 0.60
C GLY A 30 -3.36 6.30 1.38
N ASP A 31 -2.07 6.06 1.28
CA ASP A 31 -1.05 6.84 1.94
C ASP A 31 0.04 7.21 0.95
N PRO A 32 0.46 8.49 0.89
CA PRO A 32 1.44 8.90 -0.11
C PRO A 32 2.76 8.14 -0.03
N THR A 33 3.24 7.88 1.19
CA THR A 33 4.51 7.17 1.36
C THR A 33 4.40 5.74 0.87
N ARG A 34 3.30 5.07 1.23
CA ARG A 34 3.12 3.70 0.80
C ARG A 34 2.97 3.60 -0.72
N LEU A 35 2.22 4.53 -1.32
CA LEU A 35 2.11 4.54 -2.77
C LEU A 35 3.46 4.81 -3.43
N ARG A 36 4.25 5.72 -2.86
CA ARG A 36 5.57 6.02 -3.39
C ARG A 36 6.46 4.78 -3.38
N ILE A 37 6.39 4.00 -2.30
CA ILE A 37 7.15 2.75 -2.22
C ILE A 37 6.75 1.82 -3.36
N LEU A 38 5.45 1.63 -3.56
CA LEU A 38 4.98 0.73 -4.61
C LEU A 38 5.36 1.22 -6.00
N GLN A 39 5.30 2.54 -6.21
CA GLN A 39 5.73 3.11 -7.48
C GLN A 39 7.21 2.85 -7.74
N LEU A 40 8.04 3.02 -6.72
CA LEU A 40 9.47 2.75 -6.85
C LEU A 40 9.72 1.29 -7.21
N LEU A 41 9.06 0.38 -6.52
CA LEU A 41 9.25 -1.04 -6.78
C LEU A 41 8.73 -1.42 -8.16
N LYS A 42 7.65 -0.77 -8.60
CA LYS A 42 7.10 -1.05 -9.93
C LYS A 42 8.09 -0.65 -11.02
N VAL A 43 8.73 0.50 -10.86
CA VAL A 43 9.62 1.03 -11.89
C VAL A 43 10.99 0.38 -11.85
N GLU A 44 11.53 0.19 -10.66
CA GLU A 44 12.93 -0.24 -10.53
C GLU A 44 13.11 -1.69 -10.18
N GLY A 45 12.02 -2.39 -9.87
CA GLY A 45 12.12 -3.76 -9.42
C GLY A 45 12.47 -3.79 -7.95
N GLU A 46 13.05 -4.90 -7.50
CA GLU A 46 13.32 -5.07 -6.07
C GLU A 46 14.36 -4.08 -5.56
N LEU A 47 14.15 -3.62 -4.32
CA LEU A 47 15.05 -2.67 -3.68
C LEU A 47 15.27 -3.09 -2.23
N ALA A 48 16.48 -2.85 -1.75
CA ALA A 48 16.80 -3.08 -0.35
C ALA A 48 16.14 -2.04 0.52
N ALA A 49 15.84 -2.41 1.76
CA ALA A 49 15.20 -1.49 2.70
C ALA A 49 15.99 -0.19 2.85
N GLY A 50 17.32 -0.28 2.94
CA GLY A 50 18.14 0.91 3.05
C GLY A 50 18.06 1.81 1.83
N GLU A 51 17.90 1.21 0.66
CA GLU A 51 17.74 1.99 -0.56
C GLU A 51 16.42 2.73 -0.55
N LEU A 52 15.36 2.08 -0.09
CA LEU A 52 14.07 2.72 0.02
C LEU A 52 14.13 3.91 0.99
N VAL A 53 14.82 3.75 2.11
CA VAL A 53 14.99 4.85 3.06
C VAL A 53 15.67 6.03 2.39
N ARG A 54 16.73 5.75 1.64
CA ARG A 54 17.45 6.81 0.94
C ARG A 54 16.60 7.51 -0.10
N ARG A 55 15.87 6.72 -0.90
CA ARG A 55 15.05 7.28 -1.98
C ARG A 55 13.91 8.12 -1.45
N LEU A 56 13.34 7.72 -0.32
CA LEU A 56 12.18 8.41 0.24
C LEU A 56 12.59 9.61 1.08
N GLU A 57 13.83 9.66 1.52
CA GLU A 57 14.33 10.75 2.36
C GLU A 57 13.49 10.92 3.62
N LEU A 58 13.14 9.81 4.24
CA LEU A 58 12.36 9.76 5.46
C LEU A 58 13.12 8.97 6.52
N PRO A 59 12.81 9.21 7.80
CA PRO A 59 13.46 8.41 8.84
C PRO A 59 13.21 6.93 8.65
N GLN A 60 14.20 6.13 9.01
CA GLN A 60 14.11 4.68 8.85
C GLN A 60 12.88 4.11 9.58
N ALA A 61 12.60 4.61 10.78
CA ALA A 61 11.47 4.10 11.55
C ALA A 61 10.15 4.34 10.81
N THR A 62 10.02 5.49 10.17
CA THR A 62 8.82 5.81 9.39
C THR A 62 8.66 4.86 8.21
N VAL A 63 9.75 4.67 7.47
CA VAL A 63 9.73 3.77 6.31
C VAL A 63 9.41 2.35 6.76
N SER A 64 10.02 1.91 7.86
CA SER A 64 9.78 0.56 8.37
C SER A 64 8.33 0.32 8.72
N THR A 65 7.66 1.32 9.31
CA THR A 65 6.25 1.21 9.65
C THR A 65 5.40 1.01 8.39
N HIS A 66 5.68 1.79 7.36
CA HIS A 66 4.93 1.67 6.12
C HIS A 66 5.21 0.34 5.40
N LEU A 67 6.48 -0.10 5.41
CA LEU A 67 6.83 -1.37 4.82
C LEU A 67 6.13 -2.53 5.52
N ALA A 68 6.03 -2.47 6.85
CA ALA A 68 5.33 -3.50 7.61
C ALA A 68 3.85 -3.55 7.20
N CYS A 69 3.23 -2.39 7.04
CA CYS A 69 1.83 -2.33 6.61
C CYS A 69 1.66 -2.96 5.22
N LEU A 70 2.54 -2.59 4.28
CA LEU A 70 2.46 -3.13 2.93
C LEU A 70 2.67 -4.63 2.90
N ARG A 71 3.56 -5.12 3.73
CA ARG A 71 3.82 -6.54 3.80
C ARG A 71 2.64 -7.29 4.40
N TRP A 72 2.05 -6.77 5.47
CA TRP A 72 0.88 -7.39 6.11
C TRP A 72 -0.31 -7.45 5.16
N CYS A 73 -0.47 -6.43 4.33
CA CYS A 73 -1.58 -6.38 3.39
C CYS A 73 -1.33 -7.20 2.12
N GLY A 74 -0.11 -7.73 1.98
CA GLY A 74 0.20 -8.56 0.82
C GLY A 74 0.58 -7.79 -0.42
N PHE A 75 0.92 -6.51 -0.30
CA PHE A 75 1.36 -5.72 -1.45
C PHE A 75 2.81 -5.97 -1.81
N VAL A 76 3.64 -6.31 -0.83
CA VAL A 76 5.06 -6.54 -1.07
C VAL A 76 5.47 -7.85 -0.42
N THR A 77 6.55 -8.43 -0.97
CA THR A 77 7.22 -9.58 -0.38
C THR A 77 8.64 -9.19 -0.03
N THR A 78 9.26 -10.00 0.81
CA THR A 78 10.62 -9.75 1.24
C THR A 78 11.45 -11.01 1.07
N ARG A 79 12.76 -10.82 0.90
CA ARG A 79 13.71 -11.90 1.00
C ARG A 79 14.98 -11.35 1.63
N ARG A 80 15.72 -12.24 2.24
CA ARG A 80 16.97 -11.83 2.83
C ARG A 80 18.09 -12.05 1.83
N GLN A 81 18.96 -11.07 1.74
CA GLN A 81 20.15 -11.19 0.91
C GLN A 81 21.31 -10.63 1.73
N ASN A 82 22.17 -11.53 2.21
CA ASN A 82 23.24 -11.17 3.13
C ASN A 82 22.61 -10.53 4.38
N ARG A 83 22.93 -9.29 4.66
CA ARG A 83 22.39 -8.59 5.83
C ARG A 83 21.23 -7.67 5.49
N SER A 84 20.87 -7.66 4.21
CA SER A 84 19.81 -6.76 3.73
C SER A 84 18.50 -7.49 3.59
N VAL A 85 17.43 -6.75 3.77
CA VAL A 85 16.07 -7.23 3.45
C VAL A 85 15.69 -6.56 2.14
N ILE A 86 15.36 -7.38 1.16
CA ILE A 86 15.01 -6.91 -0.18
C ILE A 86 13.50 -6.97 -0.33
N TYR A 87 12.92 -5.88 -0.79
CA TYR A 87 11.48 -5.76 -0.99
C TYR A 87 11.15 -5.77 -2.48
N ASP A 88 10.05 -6.41 -2.82
CA ASP A 88 9.56 -6.42 -4.19
C ASP A 88 8.04 -6.43 -4.15
N LEU A 89 7.41 -6.08 -5.26
CA LEU A 89 5.96 -6.23 -5.37
C LEU A 89 5.62 -7.72 -5.23
N ALA A 90 4.57 -7.99 -4.48
CA ALA A 90 4.17 -9.38 -4.23
C ALA A 90 3.64 -10.06 -5.49
N ASP A 91 3.07 -9.26 -6.41
CA ASP A 91 2.35 -9.79 -7.56
C ASP A 91 2.33 -8.70 -8.62
N GLY A 92 2.46 -9.09 -9.86
CA GLY A 92 2.42 -8.12 -10.95
C GLY A 92 1.13 -7.31 -10.98
N ARG A 93 0.04 -7.90 -10.47
CA ARG A 93 -1.23 -7.19 -10.44
C ARG A 93 -1.21 -5.99 -9.51
N VAL A 94 -0.34 -5.97 -8.51
CA VAL A 94 -0.20 -4.80 -7.65
C VAL A 94 0.31 -3.62 -8.47
N GLY A 95 1.31 -3.86 -9.30
CA GLY A 95 1.80 -2.82 -10.20
C GLY A 95 0.74 -2.36 -11.18
N GLU A 96 -0.06 -3.31 -11.70
CA GLU A 96 -1.15 -2.97 -12.62
C GLU A 96 -2.22 -2.13 -11.93
N LEU A 97 -2.52 -2.45 -10.69
CA LEU A 97 -3.50 -1.70 -9.92
C LEU A 97 -3.05 -0.25 -9.75
N VAL A 98 -1.79 -0.06 -9.38
CA VAL A 98 -1.24 1.28 -9.22
C VAL A 98 -1.24 2.02 -10.55
N ALA A 99 -0.83 1.34 -11.63
CA ALA A 99 -0.80 1.95 -12.96
C ALA A 99 -2.20 2.35 -13.42
N THR A 100 -3.18 1.50 -13.17
CA THR A 100 -4.56 1.82 -13.54
C THR A 100 -5.07 3.03 -12.78
N ALA A 101 -4.75 3.07 -11.47
CA ALA A 101 -5.15 4.22 -10.66
C ALA A 101 -4.48 5.50 -11.15
N GLU A 102 -3.20 5.42 -11.53
CA GLU A 102 -2.49 6.58 -12.07
C GLU A 102 -3.14 7.08 -13.34
N SER A 103 -3.52 6.15 -14.22
CA SER A 103 -4.16 6.51 -15.47
C SER A 103 -5.51 7.19 -15.24
N LEU A 104 -6.30 6.64 -14.34
CA LEU A 104 -7.59 7.24 -14.00
C LEU A 104 -7.41 8.62 -13.37
N LEU A 105 -6.38 8.76 -12.54
CA LEU A 105 -6.12 10.03 -11.90
C LEU A 105 -5.81 11.13 -12.92
N GLU A 106 -5.13 10.79 -14.01
CA GLU A 106 -4.82 11.79 -15.04
C GLU A 106 -6.07 12.49 -15.55
N ASP A 107 -7.19 11.74 -15.62
CA ASP A 107 -8.43 12.30 -16.12
C ASP A 107 -9.23 13.01 -15.03
N ASN A 108 -8.90 12.77 -13.76
CA ASN A 108 -9.74 13.23 -12.65
C ASN A 108 -8.96 14.02 -11.60
N ALA A 109 -7.74 14.42 -11.92
CA ALA A 109 -6.86 15.02 -10.92
C ALA A 109 -7.46 16.26 -10.27
N GLU A 110 -8.11 17.10 -11.08
CA GLU A 110 -8.69 18.33 -10.54
C GLU A 110 -9.82 18.04 -9.57
N HIS A 111 -10.65 17.05 -9.91
CA HIS A 111 -11.75 16.68 -9.04
C HIS A 111 -11.25 16.12 -7.71
N VAL A 112 -10.23 15.28 -7.77
CA VAL A 112 -9.66 14.68 -6.57
C VAL A 112 -9.00 15.75 -5.70
N ALA A 113 -8.27 16.67 -6.32
CA ALA A 113 -7.57 17.71 -5.58
C ALA A 113 -8.54 18.62 -4.82
N CYS A 114 -9.76 18.78 -5.34
CA CYS A 114 -10.75 19.65 -4.73
C CYS A 114 -11.74 18.93 -3.85
N CYS A 115 -11.59 17.61 -3.67
CA CYS A 115 -12.57 16.83 -2.92
C CYS A 115 -12.28 16.90 -1.43
N GLU A 116 -12.97 17.78 -0.74
CA GLU A 116 -12.81 17.97 0.70
C GLU A 116 -13.27 16.75 1.49
N THR A 117 -14.25 16.04 0.96
CA THR A 117 -14.77 14.85 1.62
C THR A 117 -13.69 13.78 1.76
N ILE A 118 -12.90 13.55 0.70
CA ILE A 118 -11.83 12.57 0.75
C ILE A 118 -10.75 13.01 1.73
N ASP A 119 -10.45 14.31 1.75
CA ASP A 119 -9.45 14.82 2.65
C ASP A 119 -9.83 14.65 4.11
N GLY A 120 -11.12 14.50 4.38
CA GLY A 120 -11.60 14.34 5.73
C GLY A 120 -11.48 15.57 6.59
N THR A 121 -11.17 16.72 5.97
CA THR A 121 -11.00 17.95 6.72
C THR A 121 -12.24 18.78 6.68
N GLY A 122 -12.97 18.60 5.69
CA GLY A 122 -14.06 19.48 5.49
C GLY A 122 -13.59 20.86 5.50
N ARG A 123 -12.66 21.02 5.57
CA ARG A 123 -12.19 21.99 5.67
C ARG A 123 -11.87 22.74 5.35
N ALA A 124 -11.91 22.76 5.41
CA ALA A 124 -11.84 23.52 5.20
C ALA A 124 -11.09 24.13 5.19
N GLY A 125 -10.85 23.91 4.99
CA GLY A 125 -10.03 24.47 4.89
C GLY A 125 -9.76 25.05 5.01
#